data_972fac69dea79b8be16d368b7bdb7dd4
#
_entry.id   972fac69dea79b8be16d368b7bdb7dd4
#
_cell.length_a   1.000
_cell.length_b   1.000
_cell.length_c   1.000
_cell.angle_alpha   90.00
_cell.angle_beta   90.00
_cell.angle_gamma   90.00
#
_symmetry.space_group_name_H-M   'P 1'
#
loop_
_entity.id
_entity.type
_entity.pdbx_description
1 polymer ?
#
loop_
_entity_poly.entity_id
_entity_poly.type
_entity_poly.pdbx_seq_one_letter_code
_entity_poly.pdbx_strand_id
1 'polypeptide(L)'
;GPGGLSRERAGFEVRDVHYTHYGRLCPIETPEGPNIGLISSLCIHARVNDLGFIETPYRKVVNGKVTNEIEYLSAEIEDLYKIAQANEPIDNKGNFQNEKVRARFRGDFPTLGHEEVEYMDIATNQIVSAAAALIPFLEHDDANRALMGSNMQRQAVPLLRAQAPYVGTDFEEIVARDSRSMIAAEADGVVEYVSADRIIVKYNIREDSEENLLNFEDAQRVEYKLTKFLRTNQDTSINQRPIVVEGQRVKKG
;
A
#
# COMPACT_ATOMS: atom_id res chain seq x y z
N GLY A 1 18.15 18.41 2.99
CA GLY A 1 19.43 18.44 3.71
C GLY A 1 20.26 19.68 3.36
N PRO A 2 21.48 19.84 3.90
CA PRO A 2 22.32 20.99 3.57
C PRO A 2 22.58 21.03 2.05
N GLY A 3 22.32 22.19 1.43
CA GLY A 3 22.38 22.39 -0.02
C GLY A 3 21.07 22.18 -0.78
N GLY A 4 19.99 21.69 -0.12
CA GLY A 4 18.67 21.62 -0.71
C GLY A 4 17.91 22.93 -0.64
N LEU A 5 16.72 22.97 -1.27
CA LEU A 5 15.80 24.10 -1.18
C LEU A 5 15.20 24.22 0.22
N SER A 6 15.13 25.44 0.75
CA SER A 6 14.30 25.74 1.92
C SER A 6 12.84 25.91 1.49
N ARG A 7 11.90 25.68 2.41
CA ARG A 7 10.47 25.83 2.14
C ARG A 7 10.07 27.24 1.69
N GLU A 8 10.79 28.26 2.11
CA GLU A 8 10.56 29.65 1.72
C GLU A 8 11.02 29.94 0.28
N ARG A 9 12.01 29.16 -0.22
CA ARG A 9 12.57 29.32 -1.56
C ARG A 9 11.98 28.38 -2.59
N ALA A 10 11.22 27.38 -2.15
CA ALA A 10 10.57 26.42 -3.04
C ALA A 10 9.39 27.10 -3.77
N GLY A 11 9.48 27.22 -5.08
CA GLY A 11 8.43 27.74 -5.95
C GLY A 11 7.33 26.71 -6.23
N PHE A 12 6.36 27.07 -7.07
CA PHE A 12 5.28 26.20 -7.48
C PHE A 12 5.77 24.97 -8.27
N GLU A 13 6.79 25.10 -9.08
CA GLU A 13 7.33 24.03 -9.92
C GLU A 13 7.67 22.74 -9.15
N VAL A 14 8.20 22.88 -7.94
CA VAL A 14 8.57 21.72 -7.08
C VAL A 14 7.43 21.25 -6.18
N ARG A 15 6.32 21.99 -6.10
CA ARG A 15 5.15 21.70 -5.25
C ARG A 15 3.99 21.13 -6.04
N ASP A 16 3.94 21.38 -7.35
CA ASP A 16 2.85 20.96 -8.22
C ASP A 16 2.91 19.45 -8.50
N VAL A 17 1.75 18.89 -8.86
CA VAL A 17 1.64 17.52 -9.30
C VAL A 17 2.11 17.41 -10.74
N HIS A 18 3.12 16.58 -10.97
CA HIS A 18 3.61 16.26 -12.30
C HIS A 18 3.00 14.95 -12.80
N TYR A 19 2.85 14.75 -14.11
CA TYR A 19 2.28 13.50 -14.66
C TYR A 19 3.07 12.25 -14.25
N THR A 20 4.38 12.36 -14.01
CA THR A 20 5.24 11.28 -13.53
C THR A 20 4.95 10.86 -12.08
N HIS A 21 4.13 11.61 -11.34
CA HIS A 21 3.65 11.23 -10.01
C HIS A 21 2.63 10.09 -10.06
N TYR A 22 2.04 9.85 -11.22
CA TYR A 22 1.01 8.82 -11.37
C TYR A 22 1.49 7.45 -10.87
N GLY A 23 0.73 6.88 -9.95
CA GLY A 23 1.07 5.60 -9.33
C GLY A 23 2.31 5.59 -8.41
N ARG A 24 3.00 6.73 -8.25
CA ARG A 24 4.23 6.86 -7.44
C ARG A 24 4.03 7.72 -6.21
N LEU A 25 3.60 8.97 -6.41
CA LEU A 25 3.33 9.91 -5.33
C LEU A 25 1.85 10.29 -5.31
N CYS A 26 1.24 10.21 -4.14
CA CYS A 26 -0.17 10.57 -3.97
C CYS A 26 -0.36 12.08 -4.20
N PRO A 27 -1.28 12.50 -5.08
CA PRO A 27 -1.54 13.91 -5.33
C PRO A 27 -2.36 14.58 -4.22
N ILE A 28 -2.99 13.78 -3.35
CA ILE A 28 -3.93 14.24 -2.31
C ILE A 28 -3.23 14.36 -0.95
N GLU A 29 -2.43 13.38 -0.56
CA GLU A 29 -1.81 13.34 0.75
C GLU A 29 -0.56 14.23 0.82
N THR A 30 -0.76 15.47 1.26
CA THR A 30 0.30 16.46 1.51
C THR A 30 -0.12 17.33 2.70
N PRO A 31 0.82 17.90 3.49
CA PRO A 31 0.48 18.84 4.55
C PRO A 31 -0.20 20.10 4.01
N GLU A 32 -1.01 20.72 4.85
CA GLU A 32 -1.49 22.08 4.64
C GLU A 32 -0.45 23.10 5.10
N GLY A 33 -0.41 24.26 4.44
CA GLY A 33 0.48 25.37 4.83
C GLY A 33 1.83 25.38 4.12
N PRO A 34 2.92 25.84 4.77
CA PRO A 34 4.21 26.13 4.10
C PRO A 34 4.89 24.91 3.46
N ASN A 35 4.58 23.72 3.91
CA ASN A 35 5.17 22.48 3.42
C ASN A 35 4.33 21.78 2.35
N ILE A 36 3.25 22.41 1.86
CA ILE A 36 2.39 21.81 0.83
C ILE A 36 3.21 21.43 -0.41
N GLY A 37 3.01 20.23 -0.91
CA GLY A 37 3.69 19.69 -2.08
C GLY A 37 5.15 19.29 -1.85
N LEU A 38 5.78 19.68 -0.72
CA LEU A 38 7.17 19.30 -0.40
C LEU A 38 7.26 18.00 0.41
N ILE A 39 6.23 17.68 1.18
CA ILE A 39 6.11 16.43 1.91
C ILE A 39 5.03 15.62 1.22
N SER A 40 5.41 14.48 0.68
CA SER A 40 4.53 13.61 -0.09
C SER A 40 4.55 12.19 0.46
N SER A 41 3.54 11.40 0.10
CA SER A 41 3.43 9.99 0.46
C SER A 41 3.45 9.12 -0.78
N LEU A 42 4.03 7.93 -0.68
CA LEU A 42 4.01 6.94 -1.76
C LEU A 42 2.59 6.43 -2.01
N CYS A 43 2.28 6.13 -3.26
CA CYS A 43 1.08 5.40 -3.62
C CYS A 43 1.14 3.95 -3.09
N ILE A 44 -0.02 3.31 -2.98
CA ILE A 44 -0.19 1.99 -2.35
C ILE A 44 0.73 0.93 -2.98
N HIS A 45 0.83 0.92 -4.31
CA HIS A 45 1.59 -0.08 -5.05
C HIS A 45 3.01 0.39 -5.46
N ALA A 46 3.38 1.62 -5.10
CA ALA A 46 4.69 2.15 -5.41
C ALA A 46 5.78 1.48 -4.57
N ARG A 47 6.93 1.27 -5.17
CA ARG A 47 8.14 0.82 -4.48
C ARG A 47 9.35 1.65 -4.92
N VAL A 48 10.39 1.63 -4.09
CA VAL A 48 11.68 2.23 -4.43
C VAL A 48 12.61 1.12 -4.88
N ASN A 49 13.24 1.27 -6.05
CA ASN A 49 14.21 0.30 -6.56
C ASN A 49 15.59 0.49 -5.90
N ASP A 50 16.52 -0.40 -6.20
CA ASP A 50 17.88 -0.38 -5.63
C ASP A 50 18.68 0.87 -5.98
N LEU A 51 18.30 1.58 -7.05
CA LEU A 51 18.91 2.83 -7.48
C LEU A 51 18.27 4.07 -6.81
N GLY A 52 17.19 3.88 -6.05
CA GLY A 52 16.46 4.96 -5.38
C GLY A 52 15.35 5.61 -6.19
N PHE A 53 15.01 5.09 -7.37
CA PHE A 53 13.87 5.56 -8.17
C PHE A 53 12.56 4.91 -7.73
N ILE A 54 11.47 5.68 -7.82
CA ILE A 54 10.13 5.17 -7.50
C ILE A 54 9.57 4.49 -8.74
N GLU A 55 9.13 3.25 -8.58
CA GLU A 55 8.51 2.42 -9.61
C GLU A 55 7.06 2.12 -9.23
N THR A 56 6.24 1.94 -10.26
CA THR A 56 4.84 1.52 -10.12
C THR A 56 4.57 0.31 -11.00
N PRO A 57 3.71 -0.63 -10.57
CA PRO A 57 3.45 -1.86 -11.31
C PRO A 57 2.38 -1.67 -12.36
N TYR A 58 2.54 -2.37 -13.47
CA TYR A 58 1.60 -2.46 -14.58
C TYR A 58 1.43 -3.90 -15.04
N ARG A 59 0.25 -4.22 -15.58
CA ARG A 59 0.02 -5.48 -16.28
C ARG A 59 0.46 -5.35 -17.72
N LYS A 60 1.21 -6.30 -18.21
CA LYS A 60 1.64 -6.35 -19.61
C LYS A 60 0.48 -6.72 -20.52
N VAL A 61 0.37 -6.01 -21.64
CA VAL A 61 -0.60 -6.29 -22.70
C VAL A 61 0.13 -6.81 -23.93
N VAL A 62 -0.34 -7.91 -24.50
CA VAL A 62 0.23 -8.51 -25.69
C VAL A 62 -0.89 -8.70 -26.72
N ASN A 63 -0.78 -8.02 -27.87
CA ASN A 63 -1.76 -8.09 -28.95
C ASN A 63 -3.22 -7.85 -28.49
N GLY A 64 -3.44 -6.80 -27.69
CA GLY A 64 -4.76 -6.45 -27.17
C GLY A 64 -5.28 -7.38 -26.06
N LYS A 65 -4.43 -8.24 -25.53
CA LYS A 65 -4.76 -9.13 -24.42
C LYS A 65 -3.95 -8.77 -23.18
N VAL A 66 -4.64 -8.50 -22.07
CA VAL A 66 -4.05 -8.24 -20.77
C VAL A 66 -3.56 -9.55 -20.16
N THR A 67 -2.30 -9.61 -19.78
CA THR A 67 -1.67 -10.77 -19.14
C THR A 67 -1.67 -10.62 -17.61
N ASN A 68 -1.34 -11.71 -16.92
CA ASN A 68 -1.12 -11.68 -15.45
C ASN A 68 0.34 -11.34 -15.09
N GLU A 69 1.17 -11.04 -16.08
CA GLU A 69 2.54 -10.62 -15.88
C GLU A 69 2.55 -9.17 -15.41
N ILE A 70 3.20 -8.92 -14.25
CA ILE A 70 3.30 -7.61 -13.64
C ILE A 70 4.74 -7.15 -13.74
N GLU A 71 4.94 -5.99 -14.36
CA GLU A 71 6.24 -5.33 -14.45
C GLU A 71 6.22 -3.99 -13.71
N TYR A 72 7.31 -3.68 -13.01
CA TYR A 72 7.48 -2.41 -12.35
C TYR A 72 8.25 -1.46 -13.24
N LEU A 73 7.65 -0.31 -13.54
CA LEU A 73 8.24 0.69 -14.43
C LEU A 73 8.60 1.96 -13.67
N SER A 74 9.81 2.48 -13.92
CA SER A 74 10.20 3.83 -13.54
C SER A 74 9.54 4.86 -14.47
N ALA A 75 9.51 6.14 -14.07
CA ALA A 75 8.87 7.18 -14.87
C ALA A 75 9.50 7.34 -16.27
N GLU A 76 10.82 7.20 -16.37
CA GLU A 76 11.56 7.29 -17.64
C GLU A 76 11.18 6.16 -18.62
N ILE A 77 11.05 4.94 -18.10
CA ILE A 77 10.67 3.77 -18.91
C ILE A 77 9.19 3.86 -19.27
N GLU A 78 8.33 4.31 -18.37
CA GLU A 78 6.89 4.50 -18.60
C GLU A 78 6.62 5.44 -19.77
N ASP A 79 7.41 6.48 -19.96
CA ASP A 79 7.26 7.45 -21.06
C ASP A 79 7.41 6.82 -22.47
N LEU A 80 7.92 5.61 -22.57
CA LEU A 80 8.06 4.90 -23.83
C LEU A 80 6.80 4.13 -24.22
N TYR A 81 5.88 3.88 -23.28
CA TYR A 81 4.77 2.95 -23.45
C TYR A 81 3.40 3.62 -23.37
N LYS A 82 2.43 3.02 -24.03
CA LYS A 82 1.02 3.40 -24.02
C LYS A 82 0.28 2.54 -23.00
N ILE A 83 -0.28 3.17 -21.96
CA ILE A 83 -0.82 2.47 -20.79
C ILE A 83 -2.32 2.68 -20.71
N ALA A 84 -3.11 1.61 -20.72
CA ALA A 84 -4.55 1.64 -20.54
C ALA A 84 -4.92 1.87 -19.07
N GLN A 85 -6.06 2.50 -18.83
CA GLN A 85 -6.62 2.69 -17.49
C GLN A 85 -7.19 1.38 -16.94
N ALA A 86 -7.15 1.21 -15.61
CA ALA A 86 -7.64 -0.01 -14.93
C ALA A 86 -9.16 -0.24 -15.07
N ASN A 87 -9.93 0.81 -15.38
CA ASN A 87 -11.39 0.74 -15.53
C ASN A 87 -11.86 0.35 -16.95
N GLU A 88 -10.95 0.16 -17.90
CA GLU A 88 -11.33 -0.34 -19.22
C GLU A 88 -11.90 -1.75 -19.12
N PRO A 89 -13.06 -2.02 -19.78
CA PRO A 89 -13.72 -3.30 -19.69
C PRO A 89 -12.92 -4.38 -20.43
N ILE A 90 -12.61 -5.45 -19.70
CA ILE A 90 -11.96 -6.66 -20.23
C ILE A 90 -12.88 -7.86 -20.09
N ASP A 91 -12.76 -8.83 -20.99
CA ASP A 91 -13.49 -10.09 -20.90
C ASP A 91 -12.79 -11.07 -19.93
N ASN A 92 -13.43 -12.20 -19.64
CA ASN A 92 -12.86 -13.25 -18.78
C ASN A 92 -11.58 -13.89 -19.33
N LYS A 93 -11.24 -13.63 -20.60
CA LYS A 93 -10.03 -14.13 -21.27
C LYS A 93 -8.93 -13.08 -21.28
N GLY A 94 -9.21 -11.87 -20.76
CA GLY A 94 -8.27 -10.76 -20.70
C GLY A 94 -8.23 -9.86 -21.95
N ASN A 95 -9.15 -10.00 -22.92
CA ASN A 95 -9.19 -9.14 -24.09
C ASN A 95 -10.01 -7.86 -23.79
N PHE A 96 -9.59 -6.73 -24.36
CA PHE A 96 -10.39 -5.51 -24.31
C PHE A 96 -11.71 -5.71 -25.07
N GLN A 97 -12.81 -5.24 -24.47
CA GLN A 97 -14.13 -5.33 -25.11
C GLN A 97 -14.35 -4.21 -26.13
N ASN A 98 -13.66 -3.09 -25.97
CA ASN A 98 -13.75 -1.94 -26.84
C ASN A 98 -12.64 -1.96 -27.89
N GLU A 99 -12.97 -1.63 -29.15
CA GLU A 99 -11.95 -1.44 -30.21
C GLU A 99 -11.04 -0.24 -29.92
N LYS A 100 -11.58 0.79 -29.26
CA LYS A 100 -10.85 2.00 -28.87
C LYS A 100 -10.76 2.08 -27.35
N VAL A 101 -9.55 2.20 -26.86
CA VAL A 101 -9.20 2.24 -25.43
C VAL A 101 -8.60 3.59 -25.10
N ARG A 102 -9.00 4.16 -23.96
CA ARG A 102 -8.37 5.37 -23.43
C ARG A 102 -7.04 4.98 -22.78
N ALA A 103 -5.97 5.51 -23.34
CA ALA A 103 -4.62 5.27 -22.84
C ALA A 103 -3.98 6.55 -22.30
N ARG A 104 -2.94 6.41 -21.51
CA ARG A 104 -2.06 7.47 -21.05
C ARG A 104 -0.72 7.35 -21.78
N PHE A 105 -0.21 8.47 -22.29
CA PHE A 105 1.07 8.54 -22.96
C PHE A 105 1.69 9.92 -22.74
N ARG A 106 2.82 10.03 -22.06
CA ARG A 106 3.59 11.27 -21.78
C ARG A 106 2.74 12.44 -21.24
N GLY A 107 1.80 12.14 -20.34
CA GLY A 107 0.92 13.15 -19.76
C GLY A 107 -0.35 13.47 -20.55
N ASP A 108 -0.49 12.96 -21.78
CA ASP A 108 -1.69 13.05 -22.60
C ASP A 108 -2.57 11.81 -22.45
N PHE A 109 -3.85 11.94 -22.84
CA PHE A 109 -4.85 10.87 -22.79
C PHE A 109 -5.41 10.56 -24.17
N PRO A 110 -4.61 10.00 -25.10
CA PRO A 110 -5.09 9.62 -26.41
C PRO A 110 -6.07 8.44 -26.34
N THR A 111 -7.00 8.39 -27.29
CA THR A 111 -7.83 7.21 -27.53
C THR A 111 -7.20 6.42 -28.68
N LEU A 112 -6.76 5.20 -28.38
CA LEU A 112 -5.97 4.33 -29.28
C LEU A 112 -6.72 3.05 -29.59
N GLY A 113 -6.30 2.35 -30.66
CA GLY A 113 -6.73 0.97 -30.87
C GLY A 113 -6.19 0.04 -29.77
N HIS A 114 -6.96 -0.95 -29.38
CA HIS A 114 -6.55 -1.88 -28.31
C HIS A 114 -5.25 -2.64 -28.62
N GLU A 115 -4.89 -2.78 -29.89
CA GLU A 115 -3.65 -3.43 -30.33
C GLU A 115 -2.40 -2.56 -30.06
N GLU A 116 -2.58 -1.25 -29.93
CA GLU A 116 -1.50 -0.30 -29.68
C GLU A 116 -1.15 -0.16 -28.20
N VAL A 117 -1.96 -0.72 -27.31
CA VAL A 117 -1.76 -0.64 -25.86
C VAL A 117 -0.75 -1.72 -25.42
N GLU A 118 0.25 -1.30 -24.66
CA GLU A 118 1.36 -2.16 -24.23
C GLU A 118 1.27 -2.57 -22.77
N TYR A 119 0.67 -1.71 -21.94
CA TYR A 119 0.47 -1.95 -20.51
C TYR A 119 -0.93 -1.49 -20.06
N MET A 120 -1.35 -1.99 -18.92
CA MET A 120 -2.58 -1.58 -18.23
C MET A 120 -2.33 -1.37 -16.75
N ASP A 121 -2.97 -0.35 -16.17
CA ASP A 121 -2.93 -0.12 -14.72
C ASP A 121 -3.43 -1.36 -13.96
N ILE A 122 -2.86 -1.62 -12.77
CA ILE A 122 -3.25 -2.78 -11.95
C ILE A 122 -4.63 -2.56 -11.34
N ALA A 123 -4.87 -1.39 -10.76
CA ALA A 123 -6.09 -1.06 -10.06
C ALA A 123 -6.37 0.45 -10.11
N THR A 124 -7.61 0.84 -9.93
CA THR A 124 -8.02 2.25 -9.93
C THR A 124 -7.48 3.04 -8.74
N ASN A 125 -7.25 2.37 -7.60
CA ASN A 125 -6.68 2.96 -6.39
C ASN A 125 -5.15 3.10 -6.41
N GLN A 126 -4.51 2.73 -7.51
CA GLN A 126 -3.05 2.80 -7.70
C GLN A 126 -2.49 4.22 -7.53
N ILE A 127 -3.29 5.24 -7.79
CA ILE A 127 -2.88 6.65 -7.78
C ILE A 127 -2.85 7.30 -6.39
N VAL A 128 -3.36 6.65 -5.37
CA VAL A 128 -3.54 7.20 -4.03
C VAL A 128 -2.66 6.50 -2.99
N SER A 129 -2.35 7.21 -1.91
CA SER A 129 -1.66 6.66 -0.75
C SER A 129 -2.59 5.81 0.12
N ALA A 130 -2.03 5.09 1.09
CA ALA A 130 -2.79 4.29 2.04
C ALA A 130 -3.83 5.12 2.82
N ALA A 131 -3.47 6.33 3.26
CA ALA A 131 -4.39 7.20 3.96
C ALA A 131 -5.57 7.65 3.08
N ALA A 132 -5.28 8.07 1.84
CA ALA A 132 -6.34 8.46 0.89
C ALA A 132 -7.22 7.27 0.48
N ALA A 133 -6.66 6.07 0.37
CA ALA A 133 -7.41 4.86 0.03
C ALA A 133 -8.40 4.41 1.13
N LEU A 134 -8.21 4.85 2.36
CA LEU A 134 -9.12 4.59 3.47
C LEU A 134 -10.32 5.54 3.50
N ILE A 135 -10.39 6.54 2.61
CA ILE A 135 -11.54 7.45 2.52
C ILE A 135 -12.63 6.79 1.68
N PRO A 136 -13.78 6.44 2.26
CA PRO A 136 -14.88 5.85 1.48
C PRO A 136 -15.46 6.88 0.53
N PHE A 137 -15.84 6.46 -0.68
CA PHE A 137 -16.37 7.30 -1.75
C PHE A 137 -15.46 8.46 -2.15
N LEU A 138 -14.16 8.24 -2.11
CA LEU A 138 -13.14 9.26 -2.45
C LEU A 138 -13.38 9.92 -3.81
N GLU A 139 -13.88 9.15 -4.80
CA GLU A 139 -14.16 9.61 -6.15
C GLU A 139 -15.25 10.68 -6.23
N HIS A 140 -16.07 10.83 -5.19
CA HIS A 140 -17.11 11.85 -5.09
C HIS A 140 -16.68 13.10 -4.32
N ASP A 141 -15.50 13.09 -3.72
CA ASP A 141 -14.98 14.18 -2.92
C ASP A 141 -14.12 15.15 -3.76
N ASP A 142 -14.19 16.43 -3.44
CA ASP A 142 -13.22 17.40 -3.95
C ASP A 142 -11.84 17.13 -3.40
N ALA A 143 -10.81 17.34 -4.23
CA ALA A 143 -9.41 17.07 -3.85
C ALA A 143 -8.96 17.83 -2.59
N ASN A 144 -9.41 19.07 -2.40
CA ASN A 144 -9.09 19.87 -1.21
C ASN A 144 -9.68 19.25 0.06
N ARG A 145 -10.92 18.70 -0.02
CA ARG A 145 -11.55 18.04 1.13
C ARG A 145 -10.94 16.68 1.42
N ALA A 146 -10.56 15.93 0.40
CA ALA A 146 -9.84 14.68 0.54
C ALA A 146 -8.46 14.89 1.20
N LEU A 147 -7.74 15.96 0.85
CA LEU A 147 -6.49 16.35 1.49
C LEU A 147 -6.69 16.62 2.99
N MET A 148 -7.68 17.42 3.35
CA MET A 148 -8.00 17.69 4.75
C MET A 148 -8.38 16.40 5.50
N GLY A 149 -9.22 15.54 4.94
CA GLY A 149 -9.61 14.26 5.51
C GLY A 149 -8.42 13.32 5.73
N SER A 150 -7.53 13.21 4.76
CA SER A 150 -6.29 12.42 4.85
C SER A 150 -5.39 12.92 5.99
N ASN A 151 -5.25 14.23 6.15
CA ASN A 151 -4.50 14.83 7.26
C ASN A 151 -5.16 14.60 8.61
N MET A 152 -6.50 14.67 8.69
CA MET A 152 -7.25 14.42 9.93
C MET A 152 -7.18 12.96 10.39
N GLN A 153 -7.06 11.99 9.51
CA GLN A 153 -6.87 10.58 9.89
C GLN A 153 -5.62 10.39 10.77
N ARG A 154 -4.56 11.14 10.55
CA ARG A 154 -3.33 11.11 11.36
C ARG A 154 -3.49 11.68 12.78
N GLN A 155 -4.58 12.39 13.03
CA GLN A 155 -4.91 13.00 14.32
C GLN A 155 -5.94 12.18 15.09
N ALA A 156 -6.33 11.00 14.57
CA ALA A 156 -7.31 10.15 15.21
C ALA A 156 -6.82 9.63 16.56
N VAL A 157 -7.68 9.69 17.57
CA VAL A 157 -7.41 9.14 18.90
C VAL A 157 -7.89 7.67 18.93
N PRO A 158 -7.05 6.72 19.40
CA PRO A 158 -7.47 5.33 19.57
C PRO A 158 -8.67 5.23 20.52
N LEU A 159 -9.70 4.49 20.09
CA LEU A 159 -10.89 4.28 20.89
C LEU A 159 -10.61 3.30 22.02
N LEU A 160 -11.29 3.47 23.16
CA LEU A 160 -11.22 2.55 24.31
C LEU A 160 -11.65 1.14 23.91
N ARG A 161 -12.65 1.02 23.05
CA ARG A 161 -13.07 -0.22 22.39
C ARG A 161 -13.05 0.02 20.89
N ALA A 162 -12.08 -0.57 20.21
CA ALA A 162 -11.98 -0.51 18.75
C ALA A 162 -13.18 -1.23 18.10
N GLN A 163 -13.74 -0.61 17.07
CA GLN A 163 -14.86 -1.16 16.29
C GLN A 163 -14.57 -0.96 14.81
N ALA A 164 -15.05 -1.88 13.97
CA ALA A 164 -15.00 -1.71 12.52
C ALA A 164 -15.91 -0.53 12.11
N PRO A 165 -15.53 0.25 11.09
CA PRO A 165 -16.37 1.31 10.55
C PRO A 165 -17.63 0.71 9.90
N TYR A 166 -18.76 1.42 9.99
CA TYR A 166 -20.00 1.01 9.33
C TYR A 166 -19.90 1.11 7.80
N VAL A 167 -19.15 2.07 7.31
CA VAL A 167 -18.82 2.24 5.89
C VAL A 167 -17.30 2.21 5.79
N GLY A 168 -16.77 1.22 5.11
CA GLY A 168 -15.33 1.01 4.93
C GLY A 168 -14.97 0.86 3.47
N THR A 169 -13.68 0.74 3.25
CA THR A 169 -13.07 0.36 1.98
C THR A 169 -12.43 -1.00 2.17
N ASP A 170 -12.33 -1.89 1.28
CA ASP A 170 -11.71 -3.22 1.48
C ASP A 170 -10.21 -3.16 1.84
N PHE A 171 -9.71 -1.96 2.15
CA PHE A 171 -8.29 -1.72 2.42
C PHE A 171 -7.95 -1.69 3.92
N GLU A 172 -8.92 -1.56 4.82
CA GLU A 172 -8.70 -1.48 6.28
C GLU A 172 -8.00 -2.72 6.83
N GLU A 173 -8.39 -3.90 6.38
CA GLU A 173 -7.79 -5.16 6.84
C GLU A 173 -6.32 -5.26 6.43
N ILE A 174 -6.00 -4.89 5.20
CA ILE A 174 -4.63 -4.88 4.67
C ILE A 174 -3.76 -3.91 5.47
N VAL A 175 -4.26 -2.68 5.71
CA VAL A 175 -3.54 -1.66 6.49
C VAL A 175 -3.33 -2.12 7.93
N ALA A 176 -4.34 -2.68 8.58
CA ALA A 176 -4.23 -3.16 9.96
C ALA A 176 -3.18 -4.27 10.09
N ARG A 177 -3.15 -5.23 9.16
CA ARG A 177 -2.18 -6.32 9.14
C ARG A 177 -0.76 -5.81 8.85
N ASP A 178 -0.60 -4.99 7.82
CA ASP A 178 0.70 -4.57 7.33
C ASP A 178 1.34 -3.46 8.18
N SER A 179 0.54 -2.71 8.96
CA SER A 179 1.02 -1.74 9.94
C SER A 179 1.79 -2.37 11.12
N ARG A 180 1.74 -3.69 11.27
CA ARG A 180 2.30 -4.45 12.40
C ARG A 180 1.77 -4.02 13.78
N SER A 181 0.65 -3.32 13.83
CA SER A 181 -0.06 -3.00 15.08
C SER A 181 -0.63 -4.27 15.74
N MET A 182 -0.92 -5.26 14.91
CA MET A 182 -1.31 -6.62 15.31
C MET A 182 -0.17 -7.58 15.04
N ILE A 183 -0.04 -8.58 15.89
CA ILE A 183 0.90 -9.68 15.70
C ILE A 183 0.10 -10.82 15.04
N ALA A 184 0.49 -11.18 13.83
CA ALA A 184 -0.08 -12.28 13.07
C ALA A 184 0.86 -13.50 13.11
N ALA A 185 0.29 -14.71 13.06
CA ALA A 185 1.07 -15.93 12.98
C ALA A 185 1.78 -16.05 11.62
N GLU A 186 3.08 -16.37 11.63
CA GLU A 186 3.90 -16.48 10.41
C GLU A 186 3.64 -17.76 9.63
N ALA A 187 3.21 -18.82 10.34
CA ALA A 187 2.89 -20.12 9.75
C ALA A 187 1.78 -20.81 10.55
N ASP A 188 1.35 -21.98 10.06
CA ASP A 188 0.39 -22.81 10.78
C ASP A 188 1.05 -23.47 12.00
N GLY A 189 0.38 -23.43 13.16
CA GLY A 189 0.96 -23.93 14.39
C GLY A 189 -0.03 -24.09 15.55
N VAL A 190 0.52 -24.32 16.74
CA VAL A 190 -0.22 -24.44 18.00
C VAL A 190 0.38 -23.49 19.02
N VAL A 191 -0.47 -22.79 19.74
CA VAL A 191 -0.08 -21.90 20.84
C VAL A 191 0.32 -22.74 22.04
N GLU A 192 1.59 -22.67 22.47
CA GLU A 192 2.09 -23.43 23.62
C GLU A 192 1.92 -22.68 24.93
N TYR A 193 2.07 -21.35 24.90
CA TYR A 193 2.01 -20.53 26.10
C TYR A 193 1.42 -19.15 25.80
N VAL A 194 0.60 -18.65 26.71
CA VAL A 194 0.00 -17.30 26.63
C VAL A 194 0.09 -16.61 27.99
N SER A 195 0.66 -15.41 27.95
CA SER A 195 0.62 -14.50 29.11
C SER A 195 0.20 -13.10 28.65
N ALA A 196 0.08 -12.16 29.58
CA ALA A 196 -0.29 -10.79 29.25
C ALA A 196 0.77 -10.08 28.40
N ASP A 197 2.03 -10.50 28.46
CA ASP A 197 3.20 -9.83 27.87
C ASP A 197 3.84 -10.62 26.72
N ARG A 198 3.53 -11.93 26.59
CA ARG A 198 4.12 -12.77 25.54
C ARG A 198 3.25 -13.95 25.16
N ILE A 199 3.43 -14.41 23.92
CA ILE A 199 2.80 -15.60 23.36
C ILE A 199 3.91 -16.46 22.74
N ILE A 200 3.91 -17.76 23.01
CA ILE A 200 4.82 -18.72 22.38
C ILE A 200 3.99 -19.62 21.46
N VAL A 201 4.37 -19.65 20.20
CA VAL A 201 3.73 -20.50 19.18
C VAL A 201 4.73 -21.51 18.67
N LYS A 202 4.31 -22.78 18.63
CA LYS A 202 5.02 -23.84 17.96
C LYS A 202 4.45 -24.05 16.56
N TYR A 203 5.28 -23.79 15.56
CA TYR A 203 4.90 -23.92 14.15
C TYR A 203 5.16 -25.32 13.60
N ASN A 204 4.29 -25.76 12.67
CA ASN A 204 4.44 -27.01 11.94
C ASN A 204 5.31 -26.80 10.69
N ILE A 205 6.57 -26.43 10.88
CA ILE A 205 7.53 -26.25 9.78
C ILE A 205 8.12 -27.62 9.44
N ARG A 206 8.17 -27.98 8.15
CA ARG A 206 8.85 -29.20 7.70
C ARG A 206 10.34 -29.07 7.94
N GLU A 207 10.95 -30.12 8.49
CA GLU A 207 12.38 -30.17 8.81
C GLU A 207 13.31 -30.02 7.59
N ASP A 208 12.80 -30.28 6.39
CA ASP A 208 13.56 -30.25 5.12
C ASP A 208 13.61 -28.88 4.41
N SER A 209 13.12 -27.79 5.03
CA SER A 209 13.20 -26.47 4.40
C SER A 209 14.63 -25.89 4.53
N GLU A 210 15.18 -25.33 3.43
CA GLU A 210 16.51 -24.72 3.40
C GLU A 210 16.69 -23.62 4.48
N GLU A 211 15.62 -22.98 4.92
CA GLU A 211 15.61 -21.99 6.01
C GLU A 211 15.94 -22.61 7.37
N ASN A 212 15.59 -23.88 7.62
CA ASN A 212 15.89 -24.58 8.87
C ASN A 212 17.36 -25.05 8.98
N LEU A 213 18.06 -25.20 7.86
CA LEU A 213 19.46 -25.60 7.84
C LEU A 213 20.40 -24.48 8.29
N LEU A 214 19.93 -23.22 8.28
CA LEU A 214 20.71 -22.04 8.66
C LEU A 214 20.46 -21.56 10.10
N ASN A 215 19.38 -22.02 10.75
CA ASN A 215 19.03 -21.61 12.12
C ASN A 215 19.35 -22.72 13.12
N PHE A 216 20.36 -22.49 13.96
CA PHE A 216 20.78 -23.37 15.06
C PHE A 216 19.84 -23.33 16.29
N GLU A 217 18.85 -22.44 16.32
CA GLU A 217 17.83 -22.36 17.35
C GLU A 217 16.54 -23.05 16.87
N ASP A 218 15.74 -23.56 17.82
CA ASP A 218 14.45 -24.27 17.59
C ASP A 218 13.52 -23.40 16.71
N ALA A 219 13.76 -23.39 15.39
CA ALA A 219 13.01 -22.59 14.40
C ALA A 219 11.49 -22.88 14.41
N GLN A 220 11.08 -23.94 15.10
CA GLN A 220 9.68 -24.30 15.31
C GLN A 220 9.02 -23.47 16.41
N ARG A 221 9.77 -22.85 17.33
CA ARG A 221 9.23 -22.09 18.46
C ARG A 221 9.53 -20.61 18.31
N VAL A 222 8.49 -19.81 18.19
CA VAL A 222 8.60 -18.35 18.09
C VAL A 222 7.96 -17.70 19.29
N GLU A 223 8.69 -16.81 19.97
CA GLU A 223 8.21 -15.99 21.06
C GLU A 223 7.81 -14.60 20.55
N TYR A 224 6.55 -14.26 20.70
CA TYR A 224 6.01 -12.94 20.39
C TYR A 224 5.85 -12.12 21.66
N LYS A 225 6.61 -11.02 21.78
CA LYS A 225 6.48 -10.06 22.87
C LYS A 225 5.40 -9.04 22.55
N LEU A 226 4.45 -8.87 23.48
CA LEU A 226 3.35 -7.92 23.34
C LEU A 226 3.76 -6.55 23.87
N THR A 227 3.45 -5.50 23.10
CA THR A 227 3.66 -4.12 23.55
C THR A 227 2.62 -3.75 24.58
N LYS A 228 3.07 -3.37 25.80
CA LYS A 228 2.20 -3.03 26.92
C LYS A 228 2.31 -1.55 27.27
N PHE A 229 1.18 -0.84 27.26
CA PHE A 229 1.03 0.53 27.71
C PHE A 229 2.09 1.52 27.21
N LEU A 230 2.55 1.34 25.97
CA LEU A 230 3.52 2.22 25.35
C LEU A 230 2.87 3.58 25.02
N ARG A 231 3.45 4.66 25.55
CA ARG A 231 3.01 6.03 25.24
C ARG A 231 3.37 6.39 23.81
N THR A 232 2.43 6.98 23.06
CA THR A 232 2.67 7.55 21.74
C THR A 232 3.03 9.04 21.83
N ASN A 233 3.47 9.64 20.71
CA ASN A 233 3.78 11.08 20.63
C ASN A 233 2.54 11.98 20.88
N GLN A 234 1.33 11.46 20.70
CA GLN A 234 0.07 12.17 20.95
C GLN A 234 -0.52 11.88 22.34
N ASP A 235 0.29 11.38 23.28
CA ASP A 235 -0.14 11.02 24.64
C ASP A 235 -1.24 9.94 24.72
N THR A 236 -1.34 9.12 23.68
CA THR A 236 -2.19 7.92 23.66
C THR A 236 -1.39 6.68 24.02
N SER A 237 -2.06 5.58 24.36
CA SER A 237 -1.43 4.34 24.78
C SER A 237 -1.63 3.21 23.77
N ILE A 238 -0.55 2.57 23.35
CA ILE A 238 -0.57 1.31 22.61
C ILE A 238 -0.52 0.18 23.64
N ASN A 239 -1.52 -0.71 23.60
CA ASN A 239 -1.59 -1.88 24.47
C ASN A 239 -2.12 -3.09 23.71
N GLN A 240 -1.23 -4.01 23.38
CA GLN A 240 -1.58 -5.26 22.74
C GLN A 240 -2.10 -6.26 23.77
N ARG A 241 -3.16 -7.00 23.39
CA ARG A 241 -3.77 -8.02 24.23
C ARG A 241 -3.78 -9.34 23.46
N PRO A 242 -3.46 -10.48 24.11
CA PRO A 242 -3.63 -11.78 23.48
C PRO A 242 -5.11 -12.04 23.21
N ILE A 243 -5.41 -12.56 22.01
CA ILE A 243 -6.76 -13.01 21.63
C ILE A 243 -6.83 -14.53 21.52
N VAL A 244 -5.67 -15.21 21.64
CA VAL A 244 -5.53 -16.67 21.57
C VAL A 244 -5.43 -17.26 22.97
N VAL A 245 -5.74 -18.54 23.08
CA VAL A 245 -5.60 -19.31 24.33
C VAL A 245 -4.60 -20.45 24.13
N GLU A 246 -4.03 -20.92 25.22
CA GLU A 246 -3.09 -22.05 25.22
C GLU A 246 -3.73 -23.30 24.60
N GLY A 247 -3.01 -24.01 23.75
CA GLY A 247 -3.49 -25.16 22.99
C GLY A 247 -4.29 -24.84 21.73
N GLN A 248 -4.57 -23.57 21.45
CA GLN A 248 -5.30 -23.15 20.24
C GLN A 248 -4.46 -23.36 18.97
N ARG A 249 -5.09 -23.89 17.91
CA ARG A 249 -4.48 -23.95 16.59
C ARG A 249 -4.61 -22.59 15.89
N VAL A 250 -3.53 -22.11 15.31
CA VAL A 250 -3.45 -20.89 14.53
C VAL A 250 -3.06 -21.22 13.10
N LYS A 251 -3.52 -20.39 12.16
CA LYS A 251 -3.14 -20.44 10.74
C LYS A 251 -2.28 -19.23 10.41
N LYS A 252 -1.54 -19.31 9.32
CA LYS A 252 -0.77 -18.20 8.79
C LYS A 252 -1.68 -16.98 8.52
N GLY A 253 -1.27 -15.77 9.00
CA GLY A 253 -2.00 -14.50 8.87
C GLY A 253 -3.00 -14.35 10.02
#